data_0c5210eaa2388ddce9e3ae9a955d95bf
#
_entry.id   0c5210eaa2388ddce9e3ae9a955d95bf
#
_cell.length_a   1.000
_cell.length_b   1.000
_cell.length_c   1.000
_cell.angle_alpha   90.00
_cell.angle_beta   90.00
_cell.angle_gamma   90.00
#
_symmetry.space_group_name_H-M   'P 1'
#
loop_
_entity.id
_entity.type
_entity.pdbx_description
1 polymer ?
#
loop_
_entity_poly.entity_id
_entity_poly.type
_entity_poly.pdbx_seq_one_letter_code
_entity_poly.pdbx_strand_id
1 'polypeptide(L)' 'MKVFLLVISLWGFNGEGWVYTGNQLVLQQKFNELTECEQLGRKFLKFDMNKYFTFKVQCIEDIRKDI' A
#
# COMPACT_ATOMS: atom_id res chain seq x y z
N MET A 1 16.04 -14.00 5.38
CA MET A 1 15.81 -12.64 5.88
C MET A 1 14.46 -12.14 5.38
N LYS A 2 13.63 -11.67 6.29
CA LYS A 2 12.31 -11.18 5.91
C LYS A 2 12.38 -9.72 5.52
N VAL A 3 11.81 -9.39 4.37
CA VAL A 3 11.67 -8.02 3.95
C VAL A 3 10.20 -7.74 3.67
N PHE A 4 9.82 -6.49 3.80
CA PHE A 4 8.44 -6.06 3.59
C PHE A 4 8.39 -5.05 2.47
N LEU A 5 7.36 -5.17 1.66
CA LEU A 5 7.09 -4.25 0.56
C LEU A 5 5.82 -3.47 0.86
N LEU A 6 5.84 -2.20 0.53
CA LEU A 6 4.67 -1.36 0.69
C LEU A 6 3.90 -1.32 -0.63
N VAL A 7 2.65 -1.72 -0.56
CA VAL A 7 1.74 -1.71 -1.71
C VAL A 7 0.65 -0.70 -1.45
N ILE A 8 0.48 0.21 -2.39
CA ILE A 8 -0.54 1.25 -2.32
C ILE A 8 -1.53 1.00 -3.44
N SER A 9 -2.79 0.79 -3.07
CA SER A 9 -3.87 0.53 -4.03
C SER A 9 -4.78 1.73 -4.10
N LEU A 10 -5.20 2.08 -5.32
CA LEU A 10 -6.15 3.17 -5.53
C LEU A 10 -7.55 2.60 -5.65
N TRP A 11 -8.46 3.12 -4.85
CA TRP A 11 -9.85 2.72 -4.83
C TRP A 11 -10.75 3.90 -5.17
N GLY A 12 -11.76 3.65 -5.96
CA GLY A 12 -12.71 4.66 -6.36
C GLY A 12 -14.09 4.40 -5.77
N PHE A 13 -14.84 5.46 -5.55
CA PHE A 13 -16.19 5.37 -5.03
C PHE A 13 -17.19 5.38 -6.21
N ASN A 14 -18.03 4.33 -6.29
CA ASN A 14 -18.99 4.18 -7.38
C ASN A 14 -20.42 4.62 -6.99
N GLY A 15 -20.58 5.22 -5.83
CA GLY A 15 -21.90 5.61 -5.31
C GLY A 15 -22.50 4.62 -4.33
N GLU A 16 -22.07 3.37 -4.36
CA GLU A 16 -22.53 2.35 -3.43
C GLU A 16 -21.44 1.87 -2.49
N GLY A 17 -20.20 2.02 -2.89
CA GLY A 17 -19.08 1.60 -2.07
C GLY A 17 -17.76 1.83 -2.78
N TRP A 18 -16.68 1.38 -2.17
CA TRP A 18 -15.34 1.52 -2.71
C TRP A 18 -15.00 0.32 -3.57
N VAL A 19 -14.50 0.60 -4.77
CA VAL A 19 -14.16 -0.42 -5.75
C VAL A 19 -12.70 -0.24 -6.15
N TYR A 20 -11.99 -1.34 -6.25
CA TYR A 20 -10.60 -1.32 -6.69
C TYR A 20 -10.52 -0.90 -8.16
N THR A 21 -9.73 0.13 -8.44
CA THR A 21 -9.61 0.66 -9.80
C THR A 21 -8.73 -0.18 -10.70
N GLY A 22 -7.97 -1.10 -10.14
CA GLY A 22 -6.95 -1.84 -10.86
C GLY A 22 -5.58 -1.17 -10.84
N ASN A 23 -5.47 0.01 -10.26
CA ASN A 23 -4.21 0.73 -10.16
C ASN A 23 -3.55 0.43 -8.83
N GLN A 24 -2.30 0.02 -8.89
CA GLN A 24 -1.54 -0.37 -7.71
C GLN A 24 -0.10 0.06 -7.89
N LEU A 25 0.47 0.60 -6.84
CA LEU A 25 1.87 0.97 -6.81
C LEU A 25 2.57 0.13 -5.76
N VAL A 26 3.61 -0.56 -6.17
CA VAL A 26 4.49 -1.28 -5.26
C VAL A 26 5.78 -0.49 -5.14
N LEU A 27 6.08 -0.03 -3.93
CA LEU A 27 7.32 0.70 -3.71
C LEU A 27 8.49 -0.28 -3.76
N GLN A 28 9.54 0.12 -4.46
CA GLN A 28 10.73 -0.71 -4.59
C GLN A 28 11.59 -0.69 -3.34
N GLN A 29 11.33 0.25 -2.44
CA GLN A 29 12.03 0.30 -1.18
C GLN A 29 11.62 -0.88 -0.30
N LYS A 30 12.61 -1.61 0.18
CA LYS A 30 12.38 -2.75 1.04
C LYS A 30 12.56 -2.35 2.49
N PHE A 31 11.70 -2.88 3.35
CA PHE A 31 11.73 -2.61 4.77
C PHE A 31 12.13 -3.87 5.51
N ASN A 32 13.01 -3.74 6.47
CA ASN A 32 13.43 -4.87 7.29
C ASN A 32 12.46 -5.13 8.43
N GLU A 33 11.68 -4.12 8.81
CA GLU A 33 10.73 -4.22 9.88
C GLU A 33 9.33 -3.83 9.41
N LEU A 34 8.34 -4.56 9.87
CA LEU A 34 6.95 -4.28 9.54
C LEU A 34 6.53 -2.89 10.02
N THR A 35 7.01 -2.49 11.20
CA THR A 35 6.68 -1.18 11.76
C THR A 35 7.14 -0.04 10.86
N GLU A 36 8.31 -0.15 10.24
CA GLU A 36 8.79 0.86 9.31
C GLU A 36 7.89 0.98 8.08
N CYS A 37 7.47 -0.16 7.55
CA CYS A 37 6.56 -0.20 6.42
C CYS A 37 5.23 0.44 6.77
N GLU A 38 4.67 0.12 7.92
CA GLU A 38 3.41 0.67 8.37
C GLU A 38 3.49 2.17 8.61
N GLN A 39 4.59 2.66 9.16
CA GLN A 39 4.77 4.08 9.41
C GLN A 39 4.78 4.87 8.10
N LEU A 40 5.47 4.37 7.10
CA LEU A 40 5.47 5.02 5.80
C LEU A 40 4.08 4.97 5.17
N GLY A 41 3.39 3.84 5.30
CA GLY A 41 2.03 3.70 4.81
C GLY A 41 1.08 4.73 5.41
N ARG A 42 1.21 4.98 6.71
CA ARG A 42 0.38 5.98 7.38
C ARG A 42 0.64 7.38 6.85
N LYS A 43 1.87 7.68 6.45
CA LYS A 43 2.19 8.98 5.84
C LYS A 43 1.45 9.16 4.52
N PHE A 44 1.35 8.11 3.72
CA PHE A 44 0.59 8.17 2.47
C PHE A 44 -0.90 8.37 2.73
N LEU A 45 -1.44 7.76 3.78
CA LEU A 45 -2.84 7.90 4.10
C LEU A 45 -3.21 9.32 4.57
N LYS A 46 -2.22 10.12 4.96
CA LYS A 46 -2.44 11.53 5.30
C LYS A 46 -2.62 12.42 4.09
N PHE A 47 -2.23 11.97 2.92
CA PHE A 47 -2.50 12.69 1.69
C PHE A 47 -3.98 12.50 1.37
N ASP A 48 -4.74 13.53 1.72
CA ASP A 48 -6.17 13.47 1.56
C ASP A 48 -6.54 13.49 0.09
N MET A 49 -7.02 12.36 -0.37
CA MET A 49 -7.63 12.30 -1.69
C MET A 49 -9.01 12.91 -1.61
N ASN A 50 -9.58 13.22 -2.75
CA ASN A 50 -10.93 13.73 -2.74
C ASN A 50 -11.91 12.62 -2.32
N LYS A 51 -13.19 12.97 -2.17
CA LYS A 51 -14.20 12.04 -1.69
C LYS A 51 -14.53 10.91 -2.66
N TYR A 52 -13.96 10.94 -3.86
CA TYR A 52 -14.20 9.93 -4.89
C TYR A 52 -13.11 8.87 -4.96
N PHE A 53 -11.96 9.13 -4.34
CA PHE A 53 -10.82 8.23 -4.38
C PHE A 53 -10.19 8.10 -3.01
N THR A 54 -9.67 6.92 -2.76
CA THR A 54 -8.91 6.67 -1.54
C THR A 54 -7.77 5.70 -1.83
N PHE A 55 -6.75 5.76 -0.99
CA PHE A 55 -5.67 4.79 -1.03
C PHE A 55 -5.87 3.76 0.06
N LYS A 56 -5.56 2.52 -0.27
CA LYS A 56 -5.35 1.48 0.74
C LYS A 56 -3.90 1.08 0.72
N VAL A 57 -3.32 0.96 1.90
CA VAL A 57 -1.92 0.65 2.07
C VAL A 57 -1.80 -0.72 2.71
N GLN A 58 -0.93 -1.55 2.15
CA GLN A 58 -0.70 -2.89 2.64
C GLN A 58 0.79 -3.18 2.67
N CYS A 59 1.26 -3.76 3.75
CA CYS A 59 2.63 -4.23 3.85
C CYS A 59 2.62 -5.73 3.67
N ILE A 60 3.31 -6.20 2.64
CA ILE A 60 3.39 -7.63 2.35
C ILE A 60 4.80 -8.13 2.58
N GLU A 61 4.91 -9.34 3.07
CA GLU A 61 6.18 -9.99 3.28
C GLU A 61 6.68 -10.56 1.96
N ASP A 62 7.90 -10.18 1.58
CA ASP A 62 8.55 -10.69 0.38
C ASP A 62 9.51 -11.79 0.80
N ILE A 63 9.13 -13.02 0.54
CA ILE A 63 9.99 -14.17 0.81
C ILE A 63 10.72 -14.47 -0.48
N ARG A 64 11.93 -13.93 -0.62
CA ARG A 64 12.76 -14.28 -1.74
C ARG A 64 13.55 -15.53 -1.40
N LYS A 65 13.32 -16.54 -2.16
CA LYS A 65 14.25 -17.66 -2.15
C LYS A 65 15.46 -17.25 -2.99
N ASP A 66 16.54 -16.97 -2.31
CA ASP A 66 17.80 -16.83 -3.01
C ASP A 66 18.20 -18.20 -3.50
N ILE A 67 18.18 -18.34 -4.77
CA ILE A 67 18.69 -19.55 -5.38
C ILE A 67 20.18 -19.38 -5.56
#